data_a8387bd00092d77c5f1539958129da3d
#
_entry.id   a8387bd00092d77c5f1539958129da3d
#
_cell.length_a   1.000
_cell.length_b   1.000
_cell.length_c   1.000
_cell.angle_alpha   90.00
_cell.angle_beta   90.00
_cell.angle_gamma   90.00
#
_symmetry.space_group_name_H-M   'P 1'
#
loop_
_entity.id
_entity.type
_entity.pdbx_description
1 polymer ?
#
loop_
_entity_poly.entity_id
_entity_poly.type
_entity_poly.pdbx_seq_one_letter_code
_entity_poly.pdbx_strand_id
1 'polypeptide(L)'
;MVSKSEHLVDKSILVVDDEVVVRDILTRYLTQEGYSCVAAQSGLEALGKLGEHPCALALCDIRMPGMDGIELLKRIKEHDDEIAVIMVSAVDNREVAVDAMRSGAYDYVIKPFHLEEVLIIVQRALQNRQLLLERKEYQRSLERKVEERTRELAEKNEELQRLFISAIESIVLALQAKDEYTEGHSRRVSVDAAAIARELSLSEEEVENIRLAALLHDIGKVGAKESILNKPGKLTDEEGDHIRSHPLIAASILEPITPLKDIIGYVKHVHEDYDGSGYPDGLRAEEIPLGARIIAVADVFDAMTSPRPYRPAIAENLVLHHLSNEAGKQFDPLVVKAFFEVYRRGGRQ
;
A
#
# COMPACT_ATOMS: atom_id res chain seq x y z
N MET A 1 -33.21 -2.69 7.01
CA MET A 1 -34.65 -2.78 6.63
C MET A 1 -34.69 -2.89 5.12
N VAL A 2 -34.76 -4.09 4.58
CA VAL A 2 -34.98 -4.32 3.14
C VAL A 2 -36.36 -3.76 2.79
N SER A 3 -36.44 -2.94 1.77
CA SER A 3 -37.65 -2.21 1.40
C SER A 3 -38.76 -3.22 0.97
N LYS A 4 -40.01 -2.91 1.29
CA LYS A 4 -41.20 -3.70 0.88
C LYS A 4 -41.30 -3.87 -0.65
N SER A 5 -40.62 -2.99 -1.43
CA SER A 5 -40.58 -3.05 -2.88
C SER A 5 -39.61 -4.12 -3.40
N GLU A 6 -38.50 -4.41 -2.73
CA GLU A 6 -37.56 -5.48 -3.12
C GLU A 6 -38.18 -6.86 -2.98
N HIS A 7 -38.98 -7.10 -1.93
CA HIS A 7 -39.73 -8.37 -1.76
C HIS A 7 -40.78 -8.65 -2.82
N LEU A 8 -41.30 -7.61 -3.51
CA LEU A 8 -42.27 -7.75 -4.60
C LEU A 8 -41.59 -8.14 -5.92
N VAL A 9 -40.38 -7.62 -6.18
CA VAL A 9 -39.58 -7.95 -7.38
C VAL A 9 -39.10 -9.39 -7.31
N ASP A 10 -38.67 -9.88 -6.15
CA ASP A 10 -38.15 -11.24 -5.96
C ASP A 10 -39.17 -12.34 -6.25
N LYS A 11 -40.46 -11.99 -6.30
CA LYS A 11 -41.57 -12.92 -6.64
C LYS A 11 -42.24 -12.60 -7.98
N SER A 12 -41.67 -11.69 -8.78
CA SER A 12 -42.22 -11.30 -10.06
C SER A 12 -41.69 -12.20 -11.17
N ILE A 13 -42.58 -12.79 -11.95
CA ILE A 13 -42.31 -13.73 -13.02
C ILE A 13 -42.90 -13.21 -14.33
N LEU A 14 -42.09 -13.12 -15.38
CA LEU A 14 -42.56 -12.87 -16.73
C LEU A 14 -42.81 -14.19 -17.45
N VAL A 15 -44.04 -14.40 -17.94
CA VAL A 15 -44.42 -15.61 -18.69
C VAL A 15 -44.60 -15.21 -20.17
N VAL A 16 -43.78 -15.78 -21.02
CA VAL A 16 -43.76 -15.48 -22.47
C VAL A 16 -44.04 -16.74 -23.29
N ASP A 17 -45.17 -16.76 -23.94
CA ASP A 17 -45.63 -17.89 -24.76
C ASP A 17 -46.64 -17.36 -25.79
N ASP A 18 -46.57 -17.73 -27.08
CA ASP A 18 -47.53 -17.30 -28.08
C ASP A 18 -48.84 -18.06 -27.98
N GLU A 19 -48.86 -19.27 -27.39
CA GLU A 19 -50.04 -20.07 -27.10
C GLU A 19 -50.78 -19.51 -25.87
N VAL A 20 -51.96 -18.93 -26.09
CA VAL A 20 -52.82 -18.35 -25.05
C VAL A 20 -53.09 -19.34 -23.91
N VAL A 21 -53.36 -20.60 -24.25
CA VAL A 21 -53.72 -21.64 -23.27
C VAL A 21 -52.55 -21.93 -22.33
N VAL A 22 -51.36 -22.10 -22.86
CA VAL A 22 -50.12 -22.38 -22.09
C VAL A 22 -49.79 -21.19 -21.16
N ARG A 23 -49.83 -20.00 -21.72
CA ARG A 23 -49.59 -18.73 -21.00
C ARG A 23 -50.58 -18.54 -19.84
N ASP A 24 -51.86 -18.75 -20.07
CA ASP A 24 -52.91 -18.59 -19.07
C ASP A 24 -52.79 -19.64 -17.95
N ILE A 25 -52.51 -20.90 -18.29
CA ILE A 25 -52.31 -21.97 -17.32
C ILE A 25 -51.12 -21.66 -16.39
N LEU A 26 -49.95 -21.33 -16.97
CA LEU A 26 -48.75 -21.00 -16.22
C LEU A 26 -48.96 -19.77 -15.31
N THR A 27 -49.54 -18.70 -15.87
CA THR A 27 -49.81 -17.46 -15.14
C THR A 27 -50.74 -17.72 -13.94
N ARG A 28 -51.86 -18.43 -14.15
CA ARG A 28 -52.83 -18.74 -13.07
C ARG A 28 -52.22 -19.61 -11.99
N TYR A 29 -51.51 -20.68 -12.38
CA TYR A 29 -50.90 -21.60 -11.42
C TYR A 29 -49.83 -20.91 -10.57
N LEU A 30 -48.89 -20.19 -11.19
CA LEU A 30 -47.86 -19.49 -10.43
C LEU A 30 -48.43 -18.36 -9.56
N THR A 31 -49.52 -17.71 -9.99
CA THR A 31 -50.20 -16.70 -9.15
C THR A 31 -50.89 -17.36 -7.93
N GLN A 32 -51.45 -18.56 -8.08
CA GLN A 32 -52.00 -19.33 -6.94
C GLN A 32 -50.91 -19.74 -5.93
N GLU A 33 -49.68 -20.00 -6.43
CA GLU A 33 -48.52 -20.32 -5.60
C GLU A 33 -47.85 -19.05 -4.97
N GLY A 34 -48.45 -17.86 -5.19
CA GLY A 34 -48.04 -16.60 -4.55
C GLY A 34 -46.99 -15.77 -5.29
N TYR A 35 -46.83 -16.03 -6.57
CA TYR A 35 -45.96 -15.19 -7.45
C TYR A 35 -46.75 -14.09 -8.12
N SER A 36 -46.09 -12.96 -8.43
CA SER A 36 -46.65 -11.90 -9.25
C SER A 36 -46.31 -12.16 -10.71
N CYS A 37 -47.27 -12.49 -11.56
CA CYS A 37 -47.03 -12.88 -12.93
C CYS A 37 -47.42 -11.79 -13.91
N VAL A 38 -46.51 -11.49 -14.83
CA VAL A 38 -46.76 -10.64 -16.01
C VAL A 38 -46.71 -11.52 -17.26
N ALA A 39 -47.73 -11.49 -18.11
CA ALA A 39 -47.82 -12.35 -19.26
C ALA A 39 -47.52 -11.55 -20.56
N ALA A 40 -46.80 -12.14 -21.51
CA ALA A 40 -46.53 -11.57 -22.83
C ALA A 40 -46.72 -12.63 -23.91
N GLN A 41 -47.25 -12.24 -25.05
CA GLN A 41 -47.56 -13.13 -26.20
C GLN A 41 -46.44 -13.19 -27.23
N SER A 42 -45.38 -12.37 -27.08
CA SER A 42 -44.25 -12.33 -28.01
C SER A 42 -42.99 -11.80 -27.32
N GLY A 43 -41.81 -12.06 -27.91
CA GLY A 43 -40.54 -11.52 -27.40
C GLY A 43 -40.51 -9.99 -27.38
N LEU A 44 -41.11 -9.33 -28.35
CA LEU A 44 -41.15 -7.86 -28.40
C LEU A 44 -41.97 -7.26 -27.26
N GLU A 45 -43.16 -7.85 -26.99
CA GLU A 45 -44.00 -7.45 -25.87
C GLU A 45 -43.31 -7.74 -24.52
N ALA A 46 -42.62 -8.85 -24.40
CA ALA A 46 -41.87 -9.21 -23.23
C ALA A 46 -40.80 -8.17 -22.90
N LEU A 47 -40.00 -7.72 -23.86
CA LEU A 47 -39.00 -6.68 -23.67
C LEU A 47 -39.63 -5.32 -23.28
N GLY A 48 -40.76 -4.96 -23.87
CA GLY A 48 -41.50 -3.76 -23.43
C GLY A 48 -41.94 -3.83 -21.98
N LYS A 49 -42.48 -4.96 -21.56
CA LYS A 49 -42.94 -5.20 -20.18
C LYS A 49 -41.80 -5.24 -19.17
N LEU A 50 -40.63 -5.76 -19.54
CA LEU A 50 -39.44 -5.73 -18.67
C LEU A 50 -38.99 -4.31 -18.31
N GLY A 51 -39.12 -3.35 -19.22
CA GLY A 51 -38.84 -1.95 -18.96
C GLY A 51 -39.81 -1.28 -17.97
N GLU A 52 -41.04 -1.76 -17.90
CA GLU A 52 -42.11 -1.21 -17.04
C GLU A 52 -42.24 -1.99 -15.73
N HIS A 53 -41.98 -3.29 -15.75
CA HIS A 53 -42.19 -4.21 -14.63
C HIS A 53 -40.92 -5.06 -14.41
N PRO A 54 -40.04 -4.68 -13.47
CA PRO A 54 -38.89 -5.50 -13.11
C PRO A 54 -39.31 -6.89 -12.68
N CYS A 55 -38.68 -7.94 -13.20
CA CYS A 55 -38.95 -9.31 -12.82
C CYS A 55 -37.68 -10.05 -12.37
N ALA A 56 -37.87 -11.05 -11.51
CA ALA A 56 -36.79 -11.88 -11.02
C ALA A 56 -36.53 -13.11 -11.91
N LEU A 57 -37.55 -13.54 -12.64
CA LEU A 57 -37.52 -14.72 -13.49
C LEU A 57 -38.38 -14.54 -14.73
N ALA A 58 -37.92 -15.09 -15.86
CA ALA A 58 -38.71 -15.20 -17.08
C ALA A 58 -38.86 -16.68 -17.47
N LEU A 59 -40.09 -17.08 -17.77
CA LEU A 59 -40.42 -18.33 -18.45
C LEU A 59 -40.66 -18.02 -19.92
N CYS A 60 -39.83 -18.50 -20.82
CA CYS A 60 -39.86 -18.12 -22.24
C CYS A 60 -40.05 -19.33 -23.15
N ASP A 61 -41.09 -19.33 -23.94
CA ASP A 61 -41.22 -20.32 -25.01
C ASP A 61 -40.11 -20.12 -26.05
N ILE A 62 -39.57 -21.23 -26.58
CA ILE A 62 -38.50 -21.18 -27.58
C ILE A 62 -39.05 -20.82 -28.95
N ARG A 63 -40.24 -21.34 -29.30
CA ARG A 63 -40.81 -21.17 -30.66
C ARG A 63 -41.91 -20.12 -30.68
N MET A 64 -41.56 -18.88 -30.98
CA MET A 64 -42.48 -17.80 -31.11
C MET A 64 -42.33 -17.12 -32.47
N PRO A 65 -43.44 -16.59 -33.06
CA PRO A 65 -43.38 -15.79 -34.28
C PRO A 65 -42.55 -14.50 -34.10
N GLY A 66 -41.70 -14.20 -35.07
CA GLY A 66 -40.87 -13.00 -35.10
C GLY A 66 -39.59 -13.19 -34.32
N MET A 67 -39.52 -12.82 -33.05
CA MET A 67 -38.39 -13.03 -32.15
C MET A 67 -38.52 -14.40 -31.45
N ASP A 68 -37.59 -15.29 -31.68
CA ASP A 68 -37.56 -16.59 -30.98
C ASP A 68 -37.09 -16.45 -29.52
N GLY A 69 -37.31 -17.51 -28.72
CA GLY A 69 -37.00 -17.50 -27.31
C GLY A 69 -35.50 -17.42 -26.99
N ILE A 70 -34.64 -17.90 -27.89
CA ILE A 70 -33.17 -17.80 -27.70
C ILE A 70 -32.70 -16.36 -27.93
N GLU A 71 -33.23 -15.67 -28.91
CA GLU A 71 -32.96 -14.25 -29.12
C GLU A 71 -33.49 -13.42 -27.94
N LEU A 72 -34.71 -13.72 -27.47
CA LEU A 72 -35.29 -13.08 -26.28
C LEU A 72 -34.42 -13.29 -25.05
N LEU A 73 -33.94 -14.51 -24.77
CA LEU A 73 -33.03 -14.83 -23.68
C LEU A 73 -31.78 -13.92 -23.71
N LYS A 74 -31.13 -13.80 -24.87
CA LYS A 74 -29.94 -12.95 -25.01
C LYS A 74 -30.27 -11.47 -24.70
N ARG A 75 -31.40 -10.96 -25.20
CA ARG A 75 -31.84 -9.58 -24.93
C ARG A 75 -32.20 -9.34 -23.47
N ILE A 76 -32.82 -10.33 -22.80
CA ILE A 76 -33.05 -10.27 -21.34
C ILE A 76 -31.72 -10.19 -20.59
N LYS A 77 -30.74 -11.04 -20.94
CA LYS A 77 -29.41 -11.05 -20.30
C LYS A 77 -28.58 -9.79 -20.58
N GLU A 78 -28.74 -9.18 -21.73
CA GLU A 78 -28.15 -7.86 -22.04
C GLU A 78 -28.82 -6.73 -21.23
N HIS A 79 -30.11 -6.81 -20.96
CA HIS A 79 -30.87 -5.84 -20.18
C HIS A 79 -30.54 -5.97 -18.68
N ASP A 80 -30.63 -7.19 -18.16
CA ASP A 80 -30.30 -7.55 -16.78
C ASP A 80 -29.85 -9.01 -16.69
N ASP A 81 -28.57 -9.21 -16.42
CA ASP A 81 -27.95 -10.55 -16.31
C ASP A 81 -28.41 -11.33 -15.07
N GLU A 82 -29.03 -10.64 -14.11
CA GLU A 82 -29.53 -11.23 -12.85
C GLU A 82 -30.91 -11.87 -12.99
N ILE A 83 -31.67 -11.58 -14.05
CA ILE A 83 -32.94 -12.24 -14.31
C ILE A 83 -32.69 -13.72 -14.62
N ALA A 84 -33.29 -14.62 -13.83
CA ALA A 84 -33.25 -16.05 -14.16
C ALA A 84 -34.18 -16.34 -15.35
N VAL A 85 -33.68 -17.03 -16.38
CA VAL A 85 -34.49 -17.37 -17.55
C VAL A 85 -34.62 -18.89 -17.64
N ILE A 86 -35.86 -19.38 -17.67
CA ILE A 86 -36.21 -20.79 -17.90
C ILE A 86 -36.83 -20.89 -19.29
N MET A 87 -36.27 -21.75 -20.13
CA MET A 87 -36.80 -21.95 -21.46
C MET A 87 -37.87 -23.03 -21.46
N VAL A 88 -38.97 -22.80 -22.17
CA VAL A 88 -40.04 -23.78 -22.38
C VAL A 88 -40.03 -24.21 -23.85
N SER A 89 -40.09 -25.51 -24.13
CA SER A 89 -39.95 -26.02 -25.50
C SER A 89 -40.88 -27.17 -25.81
N ALA A 90 -41.50 -27.15 -26.99
CA ALA A 90 -42.24 -28.30 -27.52
C ALA A 90 -41.33 -29.35 -28.22
N VAL A 91 -40.04 -29.11 -28.29
CA VAL A 91 -39.09 -29.94 -29.01
C VAL A 91 -38.11 -30.63 -28.05
N ASP A 92 -38.13 -31.93 -28.06
CA ASP A 92 -37.08 -32.76 -27.43
C ASP A 92 -35.84 -32.77 -28.35
N ASN A 93 -35.24 -31.59 -28.52
CA ASN A 93 -34.01 -31.45 -29.29
C ASN A 93 -32.88 -31.02 -28.35
N ARG A 94 -31.98 -31.95 -28.10
CA ARG A 94 -30.82 -31.76 -27.23
C ARG A 94 -29.94 -30.56 -27.65
N GLU A 95 -29.83 -30.30 -28.96
CA GLU A 95 -29.00 -29.19 -29.45
C GLU A 95 -29.58 -27.83 -29.03
N VAL A 96 -30.90 -27.66 -29.13
CA VAL A 96 -31.58 -26.42 -28.73
C VAL A 96 -31.48 -26.19 -27.22
N ALA A 97 -31.62 -27.25 -26.41
CA ALA A 97 -31.43 -27.17 -24.98
C ALA A 97 -29.99 -26.75 -24.60
N VAL A 98 -28.98 -27.32 -25.25
CA VAL A 98 -27.58 -26.97 -25.05
C VAL A 98 -27.29 -25.52 -25.45
N ASP A 99 -27.86 -25.04 -26.57
CA ASP A 99 -27.71 -23.65 -27.01
C ASP A 99 -28.38 -22.64 -26.06
N ALA A 100 -29.56 -22.99 -25.53
CA ALA A 100 -30.20 -22.20 -24.49
C ALA A 100 -29.33 -22.09 -23.23
N MET A 101 -28.80 -23.20 -22.73
CA MET A 101 -27.93 -23.19 -21.55
C MET A 101 -26.63 -22.40 -21.79
N ARG A 102 -26.01 -22.54 -22.97
CA ARG A 102 -24.83 -21.74 -23.34
C ARG A 102 -25.12 -20.26 -23.47
N SER A 103 -26.35 -19.90 -23.84
CA SER A 103 -26.79 -18.51 -23.94
C SER A 103 -27.20 -17.90 -22.59
N GLY A 104 -27.09 -18.67 -21.47
CA GLY A 104 -27.34 -18.17 -20.12
C GLY A 104 -28.72 -18.50 -19.57
N ALA A 105 -29.47 -19.42 -20.16
CA ALA A 105 -30.67 -19.97 -19.51
C ALA A 105 -30.30 -20.68 -18.19
N TYR A 106 -31.13 -20.55 -17.19
CA TYR A 106 -30.98 -21.25 -15.91
C TYR A 106 -31.32 -22.74 -16.05
N ASP A 107 -32.45 -23.00 -16.75
CA ASP A 107 -32.93 -24.36 -16.99
C ASP A 107 -33.86 -24.37 -18.21
N TYR A 108 -34.33 -25.56 -18.61
CA TYR A 108 -35.37 -25.69 -19.63
C TYR A 108 -36.41 -26.74 -19.26
N VAL A 109 -37.62 -26.58 -19.78
CA VAL A 109 -38.78 -27.44 -19.56
C VAL A 109 -39.35 -27.89 -20.91
N ILE A 110 -39.65 -29.18 -21.04
CA ILE A 110 -40.21 -29.77 -22.27
C ILE A 110 -41.72 -29.85 -22.18
N LYS A 111 -42.45 -29.37 -23.19
CA LYS A 111 -43.92 -29.59 -23.34
C LYS A 111 -44.19 -31.01 -23.88
N PRO A 112 -45.18 -31.77 -23.35
CA PRO A 112 -46.07 -31.40 -22.26
C PRO A 112 -45.38 -31.55 -20.90
N PHE A 113 -45.56 -30.60 -20.00
CA PHE A 113 -44.97 -30.58 -18.65
C PHE A 113 -46.04 -30.70 -17.54
N HIS A 114 -45.62 -31.14 -16.38
CA HIS A 114 -46.39 -31.06 -15.17
C HIS A 114 -46.15 -29.71 -14.46
N LEU A 115 -47.22 -29.05 -14.00
CA LEU A 115 -47.14 -27.71 -13.38
C LEU A 115 -46.27 -27.73 -12.11
N GLU A 116 -46.30 -28.85 -11.38
CA GLU A 116 -45.47 -29.06 -10.18
C GLU A 116 -43.96 -29.08 -10.50
N GLU A 117 -43.58 -29.65 -11.67
CA GLU A 117 -42.19 -29.65 -12.13
C GLU A 117 -41.72 -28.22 -12.46
N VAL A 118 -42.56 -27.43 -13.17
CA VAL A 118 -42.28 -26.03 -13.45
C VAL A 118 -42.10 -25.24 -12.16
N LEU A 119 -42.95 -25.46 -11.16
CA LEU A 119 -42.84 -24.78 -9.87
C LEU A 119 -41.52 -25.09 -9.17
N ILE A 120 -41.10 -26.36 -9.15
CA ILE A 120 -39.80 -26.76 -8.55
C ILE A 120 -38.64 -26.05 -9.23
N ILE A 121 -38.65 -25.99 -10.56
CA ILE A 121 -37.57 -25.31 -11.34
C ILE A 121 -37.58 -23.80 -11.07
N VAL A 122 -38.76 -23.18 -11.04
CA VAL A 122 -38.93 -21.76 -10.70
C VAL A 122 -38.39 -21.46 -9.30
N GLN A 123 -38.73 -22.27 -8.30
CA GLN A 123 -38.23 -22.10 -6.95
C GLN A 123 -36.70 -22.19 -6.85
N ARG A 124 -36.10 -23.18 -7.53
CA ARG A 124 -34.64 -23.33 -7.60
C ARG A 124 -33.96 -22.14 -8.29
N ALA A 125 -34.54 -21.69 -9.40
CA ALA A 125 -34.01 -20.57 -10.14
C ALA A 125 -34.01 -19.27 -9.30
N LEU A 126 -35.12 -18.98 -8.63
CA LEU A 126 -35.23 -17.82 -7.74
C LEU A 126 -34.29 -17.91 -6.52
N GLN A 127 -34.19 -19.11 -5.92
CA GLN A 127 -33.23 -19.32 -4.82
C GLN A 127 -31.78 -19.12 -5.26
N ASN A 128 -31.40 -19.66 -6.42
CA ASN A 128 -30.05 -19.46 -6.97
C ASN A 128 -29.76 -17.98 -7.29
N ARG A 129 -30.75 -17.29 -7.88
CA ARG A 129 -30.66 -15.84 -8.12
C ARG A 129 -30.42 -15.07 -6.81
N GLN A 130 -31.17 -15.36 -5.77
CA GLN A 130 -31.03 -14.72 -4.47
C GLN A 130 -29.62 -14.94 -3.90
N LEU A 131 -29.10 -16.16 -3.92
CA LEU A 131 -27.75 -16.48 -3.45
C LEU A 131 -26.67 -15.73 -4.26
N LEU A 132 -26.85 -15.59 -5.57
CA LEU A 132 -25.95 -14.82 -6.40
C LEU A 132 -25.94 -13.33 -6.06
N LEU A 133 -27.12 -12.74 -5.80
CA LEU A 133 -27.25 -11.36 -5.37
C LEU A 133 -26.62 -11.11 -4.01
N GLU A 134 -26.91 -11.95 -3.03
CA GLU A 134 -26.32 -11.89 -1.69
C GLU A 134 -24.77 -12.01 -1.76
N ARG A 135 -24.27 -12.91 -2.61
CA ARG A 135 -22.82 -13.05 -2.84
C ARG A 135 -22.20 -11.79 -3.43
N LYS A 136 -22.84 -11.18 -4.44
CA LYS A 136 -22.38 -9.93 -5.06
C LYS A 136 -22.37 -8.77 -4.05
N GLU A 137 -23.41 -8.65 -3.25
CA GLU A 137 -23.51 -7.62 -2.21
C GLU A 137 -22.44 -7.82 -1.12
N TYR A 138 -22.26 -9.06 -0.66
CA TYR A 138 -21.23 -9.40 0.31
C TYR A 138 -19.83 -9.08 -0.21
N GLN A 139 -19.56 -9.44 -1.48
CA GLN A 139 -18.28 -9.13 -2.13
C GLN A 139 -18.01 -7.62 -2.20
N ARG A 140 -19.00 -6.83 -2.63
CA ARG A 140 -18.89 -5.35 -2.67
C ARG A 140 -18.66 -4.75 -1.27
N SER A 141 -19.36 -5.30 -0.27
CA SER A 141 -19.19 -4.90 1.13
C SER A 141 -17.78 -5.20 1.63
N LEU A 142 -17.23 -6.37 1.26
CA LEU A 142 -15.88 -6.79 1.64
C LEU A 142 -14.81 -5.90 0.97
N GLU A 143 -14.94 -5.66 -0.34
CA GLU A 143 -14.05 -4.77 -1.09
C GLU A 143 -13.97 -3.38 -0.45
N ARG A 144 -15.11 -2.80 -0.11
CA ARG A 144 -15.18 -1.50 0.58
C ARG A 144 -14.49 -1.52 1.95
N LYS A 145 -14.69 -2.59 2.74
CA LYS A 145 -14.02 -2.75 4.04
C LYS A 145 -12.51 -2.90 3.89
N VAL A 146 -12.04 -3.63 2.87
CA VAL A 146 -10.62 -3.79 2.59
C VAL A 146 -10.00 -2.43 2.25
N GLU A 147 -10.64 -1.66 1.37
CA GLU A 147 -10.17 -0.32 0.99
C GLU A 147 -10.09 0.62 2.20
N GLU A 148 -11.15 0.66 3.02
CA GLU A 148 -11.19 1.46 4.26
C GLU A 148 -10.07 1.08 5.23
N ARG A 149 -9.89 -0.23 5.49
CA ARG A 149 -8.83 -0.73 6.38
C ARG A 149 -7.43 -0.48 5.84
N THR A 150 -7.25 -0.58 4.53
CA THR A 150 -5.94 -0.30 3.91
C THR A 150 -5.57 1.18 4.09
N ARG A 151 -6.55 2.09 3.93
CA ARG A 151 -6.34 3.52 4.17
C ARG A 151 -6.03 3.82 5.63
N GLU A 152 -6.83 3.29 6.57
CA GLU A 152 -6.57 3.43 8.02
C GLU A 152 -5.17 2.95 8.40
N LEU A 153 -4.75 1.80 7.82
CA LEU A 153 -3.44 1.23 8.10
C LEU A 153 -2.31 2.12 7.59
N ALA A 154 -2.46 2.68 6.39
CA ALA A 154 -1.48 3.63 5.83
C ALA A 154 -1.35 4.88 6.70
N GLU A 155 -2.47 5.49 7.12
CA GLU A 155 -2.49 6.65 8.01
C GLU A 155 -1.81 6.36 9.36
N LYS A 156 -2.11 5.18 9.95
CA LYS A 156 -1.49 4.76 11.21
C LYS A 156 0.00 4.47 11.08
N ASN A 157 0.43 3.91 9.96
CA ASN A 157 1.84 3.66 9.71
C ASN A 157 2.63 4.98 9.59
N GLU A 158 2.09 5.98 8.87
CA GLU A 158 2.70 7.30 8.81
C GLU A 158 2.77 7.99 10.20
N GLU A 159 1.71 7.87 11.01
CA GLU A 159 1.69 8.42 12.36
C GLU A 159 2.78 7.76 13.23
N LEU A 160 2.90 6.43 13.17
CA LEU A 160 3.93 5.68 13.89
C LEU A 160 5.34 6.07 13.46
N GLN A 161 5.59 6.24 12.16
CA GLN A 161 6.89 6.70 11.66
C GLN A 161 7.25 8.09 12.19
N ARG A 162 6.31 9.04 12.17
CA ARG A 162 6.51 10.38 12.72
C ARG A 162 6.82 10.34 14.22
N LEU A 163 6.06 9.55 14.99
CA LEU A 163 6.29 9.38 16.42
C LEU A 163 7.66 8.76 16.71
N PHE A 164 8.08 7.76 15.92
CA PHE A 164 9.38 7.13 16.05
C PHE A 164 10.53 8.12 15.83
N ILE A 165 10.46 8.93 14.75
CA ILE A 165 11.46 9.97 14.46
C ILE A 165 11.49 11.01 15.58
N SER A 166 10.33 11.49 16.04
CA SER A 166 10.26 12.46 17.14
C SER A 166 10.83 11.93 18.45
N ALA A 167 10.62 10.64 18.74
CA ALA A 167 11.22 9.99 19.91
C ALA A 167 12.75 9.93 19.80
N ILE A 168 13.29 9.59 18.62
CA ILE A 168 14.73 9.60 18.35
C ILE A 168 15.28 11.02 18.56
N GLU A 169 14.68 12.04 17.96
CA GLU A 169 15.11 13.41 18.09
C GLU A 169 15.12 13.87 19.56
N SER A 170 14.11 13.48 20.34
CA SER A 170 14.03 13.78 21.77
C SER A 170 15.14 13.11 22.57
N ILE A 171 15.49 11.87 22.24
CA ILE A 171 16.60 11.15 22.87
C ILE A 171 17.94 11.83 22.54
N VAL A 172 18.15 12.20 21.29
CA VAL A 172 19.35 12.91 20.85
C VAL A 172 19.47 14.26 21.57
N LEU A 173 18.39 15.02 21.68
CA LEU A 173 18.37 16.30 22.43
C LEU A 173 18.71 16.10 23.92
N ALA A 174 18.15 15.05 24.54
CA ALA A 174 18.46 14.74 25.95
C ALA A 174 19.94 14.34 26.16
N LEU A 175 20.56 13.68 25.18
CA LEU A 175 21.98 13.36 25.20
C LEU A 175 22.84 14.63 25.00
N GLN A 176 22.44 15.49 24.05
CA GLN A 176 23.12 16.75 23.78
C GLN A 176 23.09 17.70 24.99
N ALA A 177 22.06 17.63 25.85
CA ALA A 177 22.02 18.42 27.10
C ALA A 177 23.12 18.04 28.09
N LYS A 178 23.78 16.88 27.94
CA LYS A 178 24.97 16.46 28.71
C LYS A 178 26.29 16.96 28.14
N ASP A 179 26.32 17.29 26.86
CA ASP A 179 27.48 17.71 26.12
C ASP A 179 27.22 19.13 25.61
N GLU A 180 27.72 20.15 26.33
CA GLU A 180 27.53 21.58 26.02
C GLU A 180 27.92 21.96 24.57
N TYR A 181 28.57 21.03 23.84
CA TYR A 181 29.09 21.25 22.50
C TYR A 181 28.18 20.78 21.35
N THR A 182 27.20 19.93 21.65
CA THR A 182 26.49 19.21 20.59
C THR A 182 25.12 19.79 20.28
N GLU A 183 24.75 20.94 20.90
CA GLU A 183 23.45 21.57 20.62
C GLU A 183 23.31 21.87 19.11
N GLY A 184 22.36 21.18 18.49
CA GLY A 184 22.07 21.28 17.06
C GLY A 184 23.11 20.66 16.10
N HIS A 185 24.27 20.20 16.58
CA HIS A 185 25.32 19.59 15.74
C HIS A 185 24.78 18.40 14.93
N SER A 186 24.30 17.36 15.59
CA SER A 186 23.80 16.14 14.90
C SER A 186 22.69 16.46 13.89
N ARG A 187 21.87 17.48 14.16
CA ARG A 187 20.84 17.94 13.23
C ARG A 187 21.45 18.59 11.99
N ARG A 188 22.46 19.47 12.15
CA ARG A 188 23.14 20.11 11.01
C ARG A 188 23.87 19.06 10.18
N VAL A 189 24.60 18.13 10.83
CA VAL A 189 25.28 17.02 10.15
C VAL A 189 24.28 16.17 9.37
N SER A 190 23.10 15.87 9.94
CA SER A 190 22.08 15.07 9.25
C SER A 190 21.50 15.75 8.01
N VAL A 191 21.35 17.09 8.05
CA VAL A 191 20.89 17.87 6.88
C VAL A 191 21.96 17.89 5.78
N ASP A 192 23.21 18.17 6.14
CA ASP A 192 24.32 18.21 5.21
C ASP A 192 24.56 16.83 4.57
N ALA A 193 24.55 15.75 5.37
CA ALA A 193 24.72 14.38 4.89
C ALA A 193 23.59 13.97 3.91
N ALA A 194 22.34 14.31 4.21
CA ALA A 194 21.23 14.06 3.30
C ALA A 194 21.36 14.84 1.98
N ALA A 195 21.85 16.08 2.02
CA ALA A 195 22.11 16.87 0.82
C ALA A 195 23.22 16.26 -0.05
N ILE A 196 24.31 15.79 0.57
CA ILE A 196 25.39 15.09 -0.15
C ILE A 196 24.87 13.79 -0.77
N ALA A 197 24.06 13.02 -0.04
CA ALA A 197 23.48 11.76 -0.52
C ALA A 197 22.60 11.99 -1.77
N ARG A 198 21.75 13.03 -1.77
CA ARG A 198 20.96 13.41 -2.95
C ARG A 198 21.81 13.85 -4.13
N GLU A 199 22.91 14.59 -3.89
CA GLU A 199 23.84 14.99 -4.96
C GLU A 199 24.52 13.77 -5.60
N LEU A 200 24.74 12.71 -4.82
CA LEU A 200 25.23 11.41 -5.30
C LEU A 200 24.14 10.57 -5.97
N SER A 201 22.91 11.09 -6.11
CA SER A 201 21.77 10.42 -6.74
C SER A 201 21.36 9.11 -6.05
N LEU A 202 21.48 9.04 -4.73
CA LEU A 202 20.99 7.92 -3.94
C LEU A 202 19.46 7.94 -3.87
N SER A 203 18.84 6.78 -3.61
CA SER A 203 17.40 6.68 -3.42
C SER A 203 16.95 7.44 -2.17
N GLU A 204 15.69 7.89 -2.13
CA GLU A 204 15.15 8.60 -0.94
C GLU A 204 15.21 7.73 0.33
N GLU A 205 15.12 6.41 0.20
CA GLU A 205 15.31 5.47 1.31
C GLU A 205 16.75 5.51 1.86
N GLU A 206 17.75 5.47 0.98
CA GLU A 206 19.16 5.59 1.37
C GLU A 206 19.45 6.96 1.95
N VAL A 207 18.90 8.04 1.37
CA VAL A 207 19.03 9.41 1.90
C VAL A 207 18.49 9.49 3.33
N GLU A 208 17.31 8.90 3.58
CA GLU A 208 16.70 8.92 4.91
C GLU A 208 17.51 8.06 5.91
N ASN A 209 18.01 6.90 5.49
CA ASN A 209 18.90 6.08 6.30
C ASN A 209 20.18 6.81 6.67
N ILE A 210 20.80 7.54 5.75
CA ILE A 210 21.99 8.36 6.00
C ILE A 210 21.65 9.51 6.93
N ARG A 211 20.51 10.17 6.74
CA ARG A 211 20.03 11.25 7.62
C ARG A 211 19.85 10.78 9.06
N LEU A 212 19.22 9.62 9.26
CA LEU A 212 19.01 9.01 10.58
C LEU A 212 20.33 8.57 11.21
N ALA A 213 21.22 7.96 10.43
CA ALA A 213 22.56 7.59 10.91
C ALA A 213 23.36 8.81 11.37
N ALA A 214 23.34 9.89 10.59
CA ALA A 214 23.97 11.15 10.93
C ALA A 214 23.40 11.79 12.22
N LEU A 215 22.08 11.67 12.42
CA LEU A 215 21.44 12.14 13.65
C LEU A 215 21.89 11.35 14.89
N LEU A 216 22.16 10.04 14.72
CA LEU A 216 22.45 9.08 15.78
C LEU A 216 23.95 8.74 15.95
N HIS A 217 24.84 9.26 15.09
CA HIS A 217 26.25 8.84 15.05
C HIS A 217 26.95 8.99 16.41
N ASP A 218 26.57 9.97 17.18
CA ASP A 218 27.13 10.33 18.46
C ASP A 218 26.39 9.72 19.69
N ILE A 219 25.33 8.91 19.47
CA ILE A 219 24.52 8.36 20.58
C ILE A 219 25.36 7.54 21.58
N GLY A 220 26.42 6.92 21.13
CA GLY A 220 27.34 6.15 21.96
C GLY A 220 28.14 6.97 22.96
N LYS A 221 28.20 8.29 22.82
CA LYS A 221 28.80 9.19 23.81
C LYS A 221 28.10 9.16 25.17
N VAL A 222 26.89 8.61 25.25
CA VAL A 222 26.19 8.33 26.51
C VAL A 222 27.05 7.47 27.45
N GLY A 223 27.87 6.57 26.90
CA GLY A 223 28.80 5.74 27.64
C GLY A 223 30.08 6.44 28.11
N ALA A 224 30.35 7.64 27.62
CA ALA A 224 31.54 8.39 28.01
C ALA A 224 31.31 9.17 29.30
N LYS A 225 32.37 9.24 30.11
CA LYS A 225 32.33 10.01 31.35
C LYS A 225 32.30 11.50 31.04
N GLU A 226 31.39 12.24 31.66
CA GLU A 226 31.23 13.68 31.48
C GLU A 226 32.54 14.46 31.73
N SER A 227 33.36 14.03 32.73
CA SER A 227 34.66 14.61 33.02
C SER A 227 35.70 14.45 31.89
N ILE A 228 35.50 13.47 31.00
CA ILE A 228 36.36 13.27 29.82
C ILE A 228 35.83 14.07 28.61
N LEU A 229 34.50 14.04 28.41
CA LEU A 229 33.85 14.77 27.33
C LEU A 229 34.09 16.29 27.42
N ASN A 230 33.98 16.84 28.63
CA ASN A 230 34.12 18.28 28.92
C ASN A 230 35.51 18.68 29.45
N LYS A 231 36.51 17.81 29.26
CA LYS A 231 37.89 18.08 29.79
C LYS A 231 38.53 19.26 29.02
N PRO A 232 38.94 20.32 29.74
CA PRO A 232 39.69 21.40 29.14
C PRO A 232 41.13 20.94 28.84
N GLY A 233 41.50 20.80 27.57
CA GLY A 233 42.83 20.47 27.13
C GLY A 233 42.97 19.12 26.43
N LYS A 234 44.21 18.62 26.29
CA LYS A 234 44.47 17.34 25.61
C LYS A 234 44.07 16.15 26.47
N LEU A 235 43.43 15.20 25.81
CA LEU A 235 43.11 13.89 26.41
C LEU A 235 44.39 13.05 26.59
N THR A 236 44.44 12.21 27.63
CA THR A 236 45.42 11.14 27.69
C THR A 236 45.07 10.06 26.66
N ASP A 237 46.00 9.15 26.38
CA ASP A 237 45.76 8.05 25.44
C ASP A 237 44.59 7.17 25.91
N GLU A 238 44.50 6.86 27.20
CA GLU A 238 43.39 6.09 27.79
C GLU A 238 42.03 6.82 27.67
N GLU A 239 42.01 8.14 27.89
CA GLU A 239 40.80 8.95 27.72
C GLU A 239 40.41 9.03 26.23
N GLY A 240 41.37 9.12 25.32
CA GLY A 240 41.18 9.08 23.89
C GLY A 240 40.58 7.75 23.44
N ASP A 241 41.10 6.63 23.92
CA ASP A 241 40.56 5.30 23.62
C ASP A 241 39.15 5.12 24.17
N HIS A 242 38.85 5.69 25.32
CA HIS A 242 37.50 5.68 25.86
C HIS A 242 36.50 6.44 24.97
N ILE A 243 36.89 7.60 24.43
CA ILE A 243 36.06 8.32 23.47
C ILE A 243 35.97 7.54 22.16
N ARG A 244 37.07 6.99 21.63
CA ARG A 244 37.08 6.19 20.39
C ARG A 244 36.21 4.95 20.43
N SER A 245 35.78 4.51 21.63
CA SER A 245 34.84 3.39 21.76
C SER A 245 33.36 3.75 21.47
N HIS A 246 32.99 5.05 21.37
CA HIS A 246 31.60 5.44 21.22
C HIS A 246 30.89 4.89 19.96
N PRO A 247 31.54 4.66 18.79
CA PRO A 247 30.85 4.09 17.63
C PRO A 247 30.41 2.63 17.89
N LEU A 248 31.23 1.88 18.65
CA LEU A 248 30.88 0.51 19.06
C LEU A 248 29.71 0.50 20.05
N ILE A 249 29.72 1.44 21.00
CA ILE A 249 28.61 1.62 21.96
C ILE A 249 27.34 2.03 21.21
N ALA A 250 27.44 2.97 20.24
CA ALA A 250 26.33 3.37 19.42
C ALA A 250 25.73 2.19 18.65
N ALA A 251 26.55 1.39 18.00
CA ALA A 251 26.11 0.17 17.30
C ALA A 251 25.36 -0.78 18.24
N SER A 252 25.88 -1.02 19.46
CA SER A 252 25.24 -1.87 20.46
C SER A 252 23.89 -1.31 20.95
N ILE A 253 23.75 0.00 21.08
CA ILE A 253 22.49 0.65 21.48
C ILE A 253 21.44 0.49 20.37
N LEU A 254 21.85 0.57 19.11
CA LEU A 254 20.95 0.53 17.96
C LEU A 254 20.57 -0.89 17.52
N GLU A 255 21.40 -1.90 17.83
CA GLU A 255 21.23 -3.30 17.41
C GLU A 255 19.84 -3.90 17.74
N PRO A 256 19.23 -3.67 18.94
CA PRO A 256 17.91 -4.19 19.25
C PRO A 256 16.78 -3.55 18.45
N ILE A 257 17.01 -2.42 17.79
CA ILE A 257 15.98 -1.62 17.11
C ILE A 257 15.91 -2.04 15.65
N THR A 258 15.03 -3.00 15.33
CA THR A 258 14.92 -3.58 13.98
C THR A 258 14.85 -2.55 12.83
N PRO A 259 14.08 -1.45 12.92
CA PRO A 259 14.04 -0.43 11.87
C PRO A 259 15.37 0.32 11.62
N LEU A 260 16.34 0.21 12.52
CA LEU A 260 17.64 0.90 12.41
C LEU A 260 18.79 -0.02 11.99
N LYS A 261 18.52 -1.28 11.67
CA LYS A 261 19.59 -2.25 11.32
C LYS A 261 20.45 -1.80 10.15
N ASP A 262 19.84 -1.21 9.14
CA ASP A 262 20.54 -0.79 7.91
C ASP A 262 21.50 0.37 8.12
N ILE A 263 21.30 1.16 9.19
CA ILE A 263 22.14 2.31 9.50
C ILE A 263 23.25 2.00 10.51
N ILE A 264 23.24 0.83 11.17
CA ILE A 264 24.24 0.48 12.19
C ILE A 264 25.66 0.53 11.61
N GLY A 265 25.82 0.00 10.40
CA GLY A 265 27.10 0.04 9.70
C GLY A 265 27.59 1.48 9.42
N TYR A 266 26.68 2.40 9.13
CA TYR A 266 27.02 3.81 8.91
C TYR A 266 27.49 4.46 10.21
N VAL A 267 26.75 4.26 11.32
CA VAL A 267 27.08 4.80 12.64
C VAL A 267 28.39 4.22 13.19
N LYS A 268 28.60 2.91 13.02
CA LYS A 268 29.79 2.22 13.53
C LYS A 268 31.08 2.73 12.85
N HIS A 269 31.02 3.00 11.54
CA HIS A 269 32.22 3.27 10.74
C HIS A 269 32.38 4.75 10.34
N VAL A 270 31.68 5.67 11.00
CA VAL A 270 31.73 7.12 10.70
C VAL A 270 33.13 7.72 10.89
N HIS A 271 33.97 7.10 11.72
CA HIS A 271 35.32 7.54 12.04
C HIS A 271 36.41 6.70 11.39
N GLU A 272 36.05 5.89 10.38
CA GLU A 272 37.03 5.27 9.50
C GLU A 272 37.61 6.30 8.55
N ASP A 273 38.94 6.31 8.39
CA ASP A 273 39.61 7.13 7.41
C ASP A 273 39.74 6.38 6.09
N TYR A 274 39.61 7.06 4.96
CA TYR A 274 39.56 6.45 3.64
C TYR A 274 40.82 5.64 3.31
N ASP A 275 41.97 5.99 3.91
CA ASP A 275 43.25 5.29 3.77
C ASP A 275 43.42 4.09 4.74
N GLY A 276 42.43 3.85 5.62
CA GLY A 276 42.45 2.76 6.58
C GLY A 276 43.14 3.08 7.91
N SER A 277 43.47 4.35 8.18
CA SER A 277 44.09 4.76 9.46
C SER A 277 43.08 5.08 10.56
N GLY A 278 41.77 5.01 10.25
CA GLY A 278 40.66 5.30 11.15
C GLY A 278 40.32 4.18 12.13
N TYR A 279 39.15 4.27 12.74
CA TYR A 279 38.65 3.31 13.73
C TYR A 279 37.15 3.11 13.59
N PRO A 280 36.52 2.00 14.06
CA PRO A 280 37.07 0.99 15.00
C PRO A 280 37.75 -0.21 14.30
N ASP A 281 37.45 -0.50 13.04
CA ASP A 281 37.83 -1.74 12.37
C ASP A 281 39.00 -1.54 11.37
N GLY A 282 39.41 -0.31 11.08
CA GLY A 282 40.47 0.04 10.13
C GLY A 282 40.11 -0.28 8.68
N LEU A 283 38.84 -0.09 8.31
CA LEU A 283 38.31 -0.30 6.95
C LEU A 283 38.93 0.72 5.99
N ARG A 284 39.09 0.32 4.72
CA ARG A 284 39.74 1.16 3.71
C ARG A 284 38.86 1.35 2.49
N ALA A 285 38.87 2.57 1.97
CA ALA A 285 38.21 2.94 0.70
C ALA A 285 36.75 2.48 0.67
N GLU A 286 36.36 1.69 -0.31
CA GLU A 286 34.98 1.20 -0.50
C GLU A 286 34.55 0.12 0.51
N GLU A 287 35.45 -0.40 1.33
CA GLU A 287 35.08 -1.26 2.48
C GLU A 287 34.28 -0.47 3.51
N ILE A 288 34.53 0.85 3.60
CA ILE A 288 33.77 1.76 4.44
C ILE A 288 32.38 1.98 3.80
N PRO A 289 31.26 1.71 4.50
CA PRO A 289 29.94 1.97 3.97
C PRO A 289 29.78 3.41 3.46
N LEU A 290 29.14 3.60 2.30
CA LEU A 290 29.03 4.93 1.68
C LEU A 290 28.37 5.95 2.62
N GLY A 291 27.35 5.56 3.37
CA GLY A 291 26.70 6.43 4.35
C GLY A 291 27.67 6.92 5.43
N ALA A 292 28.58 6.07 5.90
CA ALA A 292 29.62 6.46 6.87
C ALA A 292 30.58 7.49 6.27
N ARG A 293 31.05 7.27 5.02
CA ARG A 293 31.91 8.21 4.30
C ARG A 293 31.26 9.58 4.10
N ILE A 294 29.94 9.59 3.82
CA ILE A 294 29.16 10.83 3.67
C ILE A 294 29.06 11.56 5.00
N ILE A 295 28.71 10.85 6.08
CA ILE A 295 28.57 11.44 7.43
C ILE A 295 29.90 12.00 7.90
N ALA A 296 31.01 11.31 7.68
CA ALA A 296 32.36 11.78 8.07
C ALA A 296 32.69 13.16 7.50
N VAL A 297 32.39 13.43 6.24
CA VAL A 297 32.63 14.74 5.62
C VAL A 297 31.73 15.81 6.25
N ALA A 298 30.45 15.51 6.43
CA ALA A 298 29.48 16.43 7.03
C ALA A 298 29.82 16.75 8.49
N ASP A 299 30.20 15.73 9.27
CA ASP A 299 30.60 15.86 10.68
C ASP A 299 31.83 16.77 10.82
N VAL A 300 32.91 16.48 10.09
CA VAL A 300 34.14 17.29 10.17
C VAL A 300 33.89 18.72 9.72
N PHE A 301 33.10 18.95 8.68
CA PHE A 301 32.73 20.29 8.25
C PHE A 301 32.01 21.06 9.34
N ASP A 302 30.95 20.49 9.94
CA ASP A 302 30.22 21.11 11.04
C ASP A 302 31.09 21.30 12.27
N ALA A 303 31.85 20.28 12.65
CA ALA A 303 32.76 20.36 13.80
C ALA A 303 33.82 21.44 13.68
N MET A 304 34.30 21.76 12.47
CA MET A 304 35.32 22.78 12.27
C MET A 304 34.72 24.19 12.11
N THR A 305 33.52 24.32 11.50
CA THR A 305 32.87 25.61 11.26
C THR A 305 32.02 26.07 12.45
N SER A 306 31.72 25.21 13.41
CA SER A 306 30.98 25.57 14.63
C SER A 306 31.96 26.00 15.74
N PRO A 307 31.61 27.04 16.55
CA PRO A 307 32.43 27.42 17.70
C PRO A 307 32.39 26.33 18.76
N ARG A 308 33.56 26.09 19.40
CA ARG A 308 33.70 25.17 20.57
C ARG A 308 34.23 25.96 21.76
N PRO A 309 33.94 25.62 23.03
CA PRO A 309 34.38 26.40 24.20
C PRO A 309 35.89 26.67 24.23
N TYR A 310 36.69 25.81 23.64
CA TYR A 310 38.15 25.95 23.64
C TYR A 310 38.69 26.36 22.27
N ARG A 311 37.85 26.57 21.26
CA ARG A 311 38.26 26.93 19.91
C ARG A 311 37.18 27.74 19.19
N PRO A 312 37.47 28.94 18.70
CA PRO A 312 36.57 29.67 17.81
C PRO A 312 36.30 28.87 16.51
N ALA A 313 35.21 29.16 15.86
CA ALA A 313 34.91 28.60 14.53
C ALA A 313 36.07 28.90 13.59
N ILE A 314 36.47 27.91 12.80
CA ILE A 314 37.45 28.07 11.71
C ILE A 314 36.70 28.68 10.53
N ALA A 315 37.37 29.61 9.85
CA ALA A 315 36.81 30.22 8.66
C ALA A 315 36.50 29.14 7.58
N GLU A 316 35.34 29.18 6.98
CA GLU A 316 34.86 28.13 6.06
C GLU A 316 35.82 27.85 4.91
N ASN A 317 36.48 28.88 4.34
CA ASN A 317 37.46 28.71 3.29
C ASN A 317 38.67 27.84 3.70
N LEU A 318 39.06 27.89 4.99
CA LEU A 318 40.13 27.04 5.51
C LEU A 318 39.65 25.59 5.70
N VAL A 319 38.39 25.42 6.10
CA VAL A 319 37.76 24.10 6.25
C VAL A 319 37.61 23.43 4.88
N LEU A 320 37.15 24.19 3.88
CA LEU A 320 37.05 23.71 2.50
C LEU A 320 38.43 23.27 1.94
N HIS A 321 39.46 24.05 2.25
CA HIS A 321 40.84 23.69 1.85
C HIS A 321 41.32 22.42 2.57
N HIS A 322 40.98 22.26 3.86
CA HIS A 322 41.28 21.04 4.62
C HIS A 322 40.63 19.82 3.99
N LEU A 323 39.29 19.86 3.75
CA LEU A 323 38.55 18.75 3.11
C LEU A 323 39.16 18.38 1.74
N SER A 324 39.56 19.36 0.94
CA SER A 324 40.20 19.11 -0.35
C SER A 324 41.57 18.42 -0.21
N ASN A 325 42.39 18.80 0.77
CA ASN A 325 43.72 18.23 1.00
C ASN A 325 43.71 16.82 1.59
N GLU A 326 42.69 16.52 2.35
CA GLU A 326 42.51 15.22 2.98
C GLU A 326 41.66 14.24 2.13
N ALA A 327 41.20 14.65 0.94
CA ALA A 327 40.58 13.77 -0.03
C ALA A 327 41.54 12.65 -0.47
N GLY A 328 41.13 11.41 -0.35
CA GLY A 328 41.93 10.22 -0.62
C GLY A 328 42.75 9.73 0.58
N LYS A 329 42.74 10.45 1.72
CA LYS A 329 43.34 10.05 2.98
C LYS A 329 42.24 9.84 4.04
N GLN A 330 41.77 10.94 4.61
CA GLN A 330 40.69 10.89 5.58
C GLN A 330 39.31 10.71 4.91
N PHE A 331 39.08 11.39 3.79
CA PHE A 331 37.77 11.46 3.14
C PHE A 331 37.76 10.79 1.76
N ASP A 332 36.61 10.24 1.40
CA ASP A 332 36.34 9.78 0.05
C ASP A 332 36.35 10.96 -0.95
N PRO A 333 37.20 10.95 -1.98
CA PRO A 333 37.25 12.02 -2.99
C PRO A 333 35.92 12.27 -3.70
N LEU A 334 35.12 11.22 -3.90
CA LEU A 334 33.80 11.32 -4.55
C LEU A 334 32.81 12.08 -3.64
N VAL A 335 32.79 11.77 -2.34
CA VAL A 335 31.95 12.44 -1.36
C VAL A 335 32.37 13.89 -1.17
N VAL A 336 33.67 14.16 -1.08
CA VAL A 336 34.21 15.55 -1.00
C VAL A 336 33.77 16.36 -2.22
N LYS A 337 33.84 15.79 -3.42
CA LYS A 337 33.38 16.46 -4.64
C LYS A 337 31.86 16.78 -4.55
N ALA A 338 31.03 15.81 -4.16
CA ALA A 338 29.59 16.01 -4.01
C ALA A 338 29.28 17.09 -2.95
N PHE A 339 29.99 17.09 -1.83
CA PHE A 339 29.87 18.13 -0.81
C PHE A 339 30.15 19.53 -1.38
N PHE A 340 31.19 19.70 -2.19
CA PHE A 340 31.49 20.99 -2.82
C PHE A 340 30.39 21.46 -3.78
N GLU A 341 29.74 20.56 -4.52
CA GLU A 341 28.62 20.92 -5.39
C GLU A 341 27.40 21.39 -4.56
N VAL A 342 27.09 20.70 -3.46
CA VAL A 342 26.04 21.10 -2.52
C VAL A 342 26.35 22.48 -1.92
N TYR A 343 27.57 22.68 -1.43
CA TYR A 343 28.02 23.93 -0.80
C TYR A 343 27.90 25.13 -1.75
N ARG A 344 28.32 24.99 -3.03
CA ARG A 344 28.25 26.06 -4.06
C ARG A 344 26.81 26.48 -4.39
N ARG A 345 25.85 25.56 -4.28
CA ARG A 345 24.41 25.81 -4.54
C ARG A 345 23.70 26.49 -3.36
N GLY A 346 24.40 26.84 -2.30
CA GLY A 346 23.82 27.51 -1.13
C GLY A 346 23.36 26.55 -0.04
N GLY A 347 24.09 25.49 0.21
CA GLY A 347 23.76 24.37 1.10
C GLY A 347 23.62 24.63 2.61
N ARG A 348 23.66 25.87 3.07
CA ARG A 348 23.17 26.29 4.39
C ARG A 348 22.35 27.57 4.22
N GLN A 349 21.02 27.42 4.05
CA GLN A 349 20.05 28.47 4.38
C GLN A 349 19.52 28.26 5.79
#